data_27e6ee3244be12ef4b33ab742dd9a1a8
#
_entry.id   27e6ee3244be12ef4b33ab742dd9a1a8
#
_cell.length_a   1.000
_cell.length_b   1.000
_cell.length_c   1.000
_cell.angle_alpha   90.00
_cell.angle_beta   90.00
_cell.angle_gamma   90.00
#
_symmetry.space_group_name_H-M   'P 1'
#
loop_
_entity.id
_entity.type
_entity.pdbx_description
1 polymer ?
#
loop_
_entity_poly.entity_id
_entity_poly.type
_entity_poly.pdbx_seq_one_letter_code
_entity_poly.pdbx_strand_id
1 'polypeptide(L)'
;MSESDAREFLYSRSYFFKIKSYERNYTRVDAAGSYTYSGLDFAHLVELSYLDFALSRICLSLALSTEHFLKVRLNQLIMSDPKSDLSEVLVRRILNGDTSSIRYNPYTEDMWMACNNAPSIWHLWELLPLNEHIRLYTSYFDYRGETAPFAHLLLILRKLRNAVSHGNCLLADVSRPSEQRRQSEGKKYDKEVTLAALRMCEVSPRRHSGKKKALNEALDRLVVNNFAAALLCHLEFADSHKALSHMMSDLKRFSERIERHRPLFFGDLHVETPRNQLVNSTLNAIQRLISGYCRQAERKLTKLTPIDYSVAATRSTHRDSLTGRDTDRANLGGLDARPEAITDAEAEFSPRGGCHAGGH
;
A
#
# COMPACT_ATOMS: atom_id res chain seq x y z
N MET A 1 -19.18 -20.55 -13.94
CA MET A 1 -19.76 -19.37 -14.61
C MET A 1 -20.21 -19.79 -16.00
N SER A 2 -21.36 -19.30 -16.51
CA SER A 2 -21.77 -19.59 -17.89
C SER A 2 -20.88 -18.87 -18.90
N GLU A 3 -20.86 -19.36 -20.16
CA GLU A 3 -20.09 -18.71 -21.22
C GLU A 3 -20.64 -17.29 -21.53
N SER A 4 -21.97 -17.12 -21.45
CA SER A 4 -22.60 -15.81 -21.61
C SER A 4 -22.16 -14.82 -20.56
N ASP A 5 -22.14 -15.24 -19.27
CA ASP A 5 -21.69 -14.37 -18.18
C ASP A 5 -20.20 -14.02 -18.29
N ALA A 6 -19.38 -14.98 -18.74
CA ALA A 6 -17.96 -14.74 -18.97
C ALA A 6 -17.70 -13.73 -20.08
N ARG A 7 -18.46 -13.82 -21.18
CA ARG A 7 -18.42 -12.84 -22.29
C ARG A 7 -18.85 -11.46 -21.83
N GLU A 8 -19.96 -11.35 -21.10
CA GLU A 8 -20.46 -10.09 -20.55
C GLU A 8 -19.44 -9.47 -19.59
N PHE A 9 -18.82 -10.27 -18.71
CA PHE A 9 -17.79 -9.80 -17.81
C PHE A 9 -16.57 -9.22 -18.56
N LEU A 10 -16.10 -9.91 -19.60
CA LEU A 10 -14.96 -9.44 -20.40
C LEU A 10 -15.30 -8.22 -21.26
N TYR A 11 -16.57 -8.06 -21.62
CA TYR A 11 -17.04 -6.90 -22.39
C TYR A 11 -17.18 -5.65 -21.52
N SER A 12 -17.72 -5.79 -20.31
CA SER A 12 -18.18 -4.64 -19.51
C SER A 12 -17.33 -4.35 -18.25
N ARG A 13 -16.62 -5.36 -17.69
CA ARG A 13 -16.01 -5.25 -16.36
C ARG A 13 -14.50 -5.45 -16.32
N SER A 14 -13.92 -6.13 -17.30
CA SER A 14 -12.48 -6.38 -17.35
C SER A 14 -12.02 -6.73 -18.76
N TYR A 15 -10.71 -6.68 -19.00
CA TYR A 15 -10.15 -7.05 -20.29
C TYR A 15 -9.46 -8.41 -20.22
N PHE A 16 -9.50 -9.13 -21.34
CA PHE A 16 -9.04 -10.51 -21.47
C PHE A 16 -7.64 -10.75 -20.91
N PHE A 17 -6.65 -9.94 -21.28
CA PHE A 17 -5.26 -10.14 -20.85
C PHE A 17 -5.07 -10.05 -19.34
N LYS A 18 -5.83 -9.19 -18.66
CA LYS A 18 -5.79 -9.10 -17.19
C LYS A 18 -6.26 -10.40 -16.56
N ILE A 19 -7.43 -10.88 -16.95
CA ILE A 19 -8.01 -12.12 -16.41
C ILE A 19 -7.14 -13.32 -16.76
N LYS A 20 -6.67 -13.42 -18.02
CA LYS A 20 -5.78 -14.48 -18.46
C LYS A 20 -4.47 -14.54 -17.68
N SER A 21 -3.97 -13.42 -17.16
CA SER A 21 -2.72 -13.41 -16.40
C SER A 21 -2.75 -14.31 -15.15
N TYR A 22 -3.93 -14.51 -14.56
CA TYR A 22 -4.09 -15.33 -13.35
C TYR A 22 -4.09 -16.85 -13.63
N GLU A 23 -4.24 -17.29 -14.88
CA GLU A 23 -4.15 -18.70 -15.29
C GLU A 23 -2.83 -19.34 -14.85
N ARG A 24 -1.74 -18.55 -14.77
CA ARG A 24 -0.41 -19.02 -14.35
C ARG A 24 -0.38 -19.65 -12.96
N ASN A 25 -1.40 -19.38 -12.16
CA ASN A 25 -1.54 -19.93 -10.82
C ASN A 25 -2.12 -21.35 -10.82
N TYR A 26 -2.61 -21.84 -11.96
CA TYR A 26 -3.27 -23.12 -12.10
C TYR A 26 -2.45 -24.10 -12.92
N THR A 27 -2.64 -25.40 -12.67
CA THR A 27 -1.91 -26.45 -13.37
C THR A 27 -2.45 -26.62 -14.77
N ARG A 28 -1.59 -26.41 -15.76
CA ARG A 28 -1.90 -26.64 -17.16
C ARG A 28 -1.85 -28.14 -17.45
N VAL A 29 -2.84 -28.63 -18.20
CA VAL A 29 -2.93 -29.99 -18.73
C VAL A 29 -2.93 -29.89 -20.23
N ASP A 30 -1.87 -30.40 -20.87
CA ASP A 30 -1.73 -30.40 -22.32
C ASP A 30 -2.46 -31.64 -22.89
N ALA A 31 -3.27 -31.40 -23.94
CA ALA A 31 -3.95 -32.46 -24.70
C ALA A 31 -3.80 -32.15 -26.18
N ALA A 32 -3.48 -33.14 -26.98
CA ALA A 32 -3.39 -33.16 -28.44
C ALA A 32 -3.72 -31.84 -29.20
N GLY A 33 -2.79 -30.86 -29.18
CA GLY A 33 -2.91 -29.58 -29.87
C GLY A 33 -3.70 -28.47 -29.16
N SER A 34 -4.24 -28.75 -27.97
CA SER A 34 -4.86 -27.77 -27.11
C SER A 34 -4.39 -27.94 -25.65
N TYR A 35 -4.68 -26.96 -24.80
CA TYR A 35 -4.42 -27.09 -23.38
C TYR A 35 -5.65 -26.66 -22.57
N THR A 36 -5.80 -27.28 -21.41
CA THR A 36 -6.79 -26.91 -20.39
C THR A 36 -6.09 -26.69 -19.07
N TYR A 37 -6.82 -26.21 -18.08
CA TYR A 37 -6.32 -26.09 -16.71
C TYR A 37 -7.08 -27.01 -15.79
N SER A 38 -6.37 -27.70 -14.91
CA SER A 38 -6.98 -28.62 -13.96
C SER A 38 -7.83 -27.86 -12.91
N GLY A 39 -9.12 -28.18 -12.87
CA GLY A 39 -10.06 -27.65 -11.88
C GLY A 39 -10.30 -26.14 -11.98
N LEU A 40 -10.02 -25.50 -13.13
CA LEU A 40 -10.21 -24.06 -13.32
C LEU A 40 -11.54 -23.75 -13.99
N ASP A 41 -12.36 -22.96 -13.30
CA ASP A 41 -13.50 -22.24 -13.89
C ASP A 41 -13.16 -20.77 -14.05
N PHE A 42 -13.79 -20.10 -15.02
CA PHE A 42 -13.59 -18.67 -15.25
C PHE A 42 -13.93 -17.82 -14.01
N ALA A 43 -14.90 -18.22 -13.21
CA ALA A 43 -15.24 -17.57 -11.95
C ALA A 43 -14.10 -17.53 -10.94
N HIS A 44 -13.19 -18.50 -10.95
CA HIS A 44 -12.00 -18.49 -10.10
C HIS A 44 -11.04 -17.36 -10.47
N LEU A 45 -10.85 -17.11 -11.77
CA LEU A 45 -10.02 -16.01 -12.27
C LEU A 45 -10.66 -14.65 -11.96
N VAL A 46 -11.97 -14.54 -12.10
CA VAL A 46 -12.74 -13.34 -11.78
C VAL A 46 -12.58 -13.00 -10.29
N GLU A 47 -12.79 -13.96 -9.40
CA GLU A 47 -12.67 -13.71 -7.95
C GLU A 47 -11.22 -13.39 -7.56
N LEU A 48 -10.23 -14.07 -8.17
CA LEU A 48 -8.83 -13.76 -7.94
C LEU A 48 -8.48 -12.33 -8.40
N SER A 49 -9.11 -11.83 -9.47
CA SER A 49 -8.94 -10.47 -9.92
C SER A 49 -9.51 -9.42 -8.96
N TYR A 50 -10.66 -9.71 -8.34
CA TYR A 50 -11.22 -8.84 -7.29
C TYR A 50 -10.37 -8.84 -6.03
N LEU A 51 -9.86 -10.01 -5.64
CA LEU A 51 -8.95 -10.13 -4.50
C LEU A 51 -7.65 -9.35 -4.74
N ASP A 52 -7.09 -9.44 -5.95
CA ASP A 52 -5.90 -8.68 -6.36
C ASP A 52 -6.12 -7.17 -6.34
N PHE A 53 -7.28 -6.72 -6.80
CA PHE A 53 -7.66 -5.31 -6.73
C PHE A 53 -7.77 -4.81 -5.28
N ALA A 54 -8.39 -5.60 -4.40
CA ALA A 54 -8.49 -5.26 -2.98
C ALA A 54 -7.10 -5.21 -2.31
N LEU A 55 -6.22 -6.18 -2.60
CA LEU A 55 -4.84 -6.20 -2.13
C LEU A 55 -4.06 -4.98 -2.61
N SER A 56 -4.23 -4.62 -3.89
CA SER A 56 -3.56 -3.46 -4.49
C SER A 56 -3.96 -2.15 -3.80
N ARG A 57 -5.25 -1.97 -3.48
CA ARG A 57 -5.72 -0.80 -2.73
C ARG A 57 -5.10 -0.71 -1.32
N ILE A 58 -5.03 -1.84 -0.63
CA ILE A 58 -4.37 -1.90 0.69
C ILE A 58 -2.89 -1.58 0.57
N CYS A 59 -2.19 -2.15 -0.40
CA CYS A 59 -0.77 -1.87 -0.64
C CYS A 59 -0.52 -0.38 -0.95
N LEU A 60 -1.41 0.25 -1.73
CA LEU A 60 -1.34 1.68 -2.02
C LEU A 60 -1.56 2.52 -0.75
N SER A 61 -2.57 2.18 0.04
CA SER A 61 -2.87 2.86 1.32
C SER A 61 -1.70 2.74 2.32
N LEU A 62 -1.11 1.54 2.45
CA LEU A 62 0.11 1.32 3.25
C LEU A 62 1.26 2.22 2.77
N ALA A 63 1.46 2.30 1.46
CA ALA A 63 2.57 3.08 0.89
C ALA A 63 2.38 4.59 1.10
N LEU A 64 1.18 5.13 0.82
CA LEU A 64 0.88 6.56 1.01
C LEU A 64 0.95 6.96 2.49
N SER A 65 0.42 6.14 3.38
CA SER A 65 0.52 6.38 4.82
C SER A 65 1.98 6.34 5.30
N THR A 66 2.76 5.37 4.83
CA THR A 66 4.19 5.28 5.16
C THR A 66 4.96 6.49 4.63
N GLU A 67 4.69 6.93 3.40
CA GLU A 67 5.31 8.13 2.81
C GLU A 67 5.04 9.37 3.67
N HIS A 68 3.79 9.57 4.09
CA HIS A 68 3.44 10.67 4.98
C HIS A 68 4.22 10.61 6.31
N PHE A 69 4.23 9.48 6.99
CA PHE A 69 4.93 9.34 8.26
C PHE A 69 6.46 9.34 8.14
N LEU A 70 7.00 8.96 6.98
CA LEU A 70 8.43 9.14 6.68
C LEU A 70 8.80 10.62 6.64
N LYS A 71 7.98 11.47 5.99
CA LYS A 71 8.16 12.94 6.01
C LYS A 71 8.09 13.49 7.44
N VAL A 72 7.09 13.06 8.22
CA VAL A 72 6.96 13.47 9.63
C VAL A 72 8.18 13.07 10.45
N ARG A 73 8.66 11.84 10.30
CA ARG A 73 9.85 11.34 10.99
C ARG A 73 11.11 12.13 10.60
N LEU A 74 11.30 12.39 9.32
CA LEU A 74 12.42 13.22 8.85
C LEU A 74 12.36 14.62 9.41
N ASN A 75 11.18 15.23 9.42
CA ASN A 75 10.97 16.54 10.00
C ASN A 75 11.38 16.56 11.49
N GLN A 76 10.95 15.58 12.27
CA GLN A 76 11.32 15.44 13.67
C GLN A 76 12.84 15.29 13.84
N LEU A 77 13.48 14.43 13.05
CA LEU A 77 14.93 14.20 13.11
C LEU A 77 15.71 15.48 12.81
N ILE A 78 15.33 16.22 11.77
CA ILE A 78 15.99 17.47 11.37
C ILE A 78 15.81 18.56 12.43
N MET A 79 14.60 18.72 12.97
CA MET A 79 14.33 19.73 13.99
C MET A 79 14.99 19.43 15.33
N SER A 80 15.21 18.16 15.63
CA SER A 80 15.87 17.74 16.89
C SER A 80 17.39 17.69 16.78
N ASP A 81 17.95 17.87 15.57
CA ASP A 81 19.40 17.84 15.37
C ASP A 81 20.02 19.14 15.86
N PRO A 82 21.11 19.09 16.64
CA PRO A 82 21.78 20.27 17.17
C PRO A 82 22.49 21.12 16.11
N LYS A 83 22.66 20.61 14.86
CA LYS A 83 23.31 21.34 13.78
C LYS A 83 22.30 22.22 13.05
N SER A 84 22.45 23.52 13.18
CA SER A 84 21.54 24.53 12.64
C SER A 84 21.50 24.59 11.11
N ASP A 85 22.58 24.18 10.43
CA ASP A 85 22.71 24.21 8.95
C ASP A 85 22.29 22.91 8.25
N LEU A 86 21.88 21.90 9.03
CA LEU A 86 21.55 20.57 8.48
C LEU A 86 20.50 20.60 7.38
N SER A 87 19.46 21.43 7.52
CA SER A 87 18.42 21.59 6.52
C SER A 87 18.99 22.04 5.16
N GLU A 88 19.88 23.02 5.18
CA GLU A 88 20.51 23.54 3.96
C GLU A 88 21.49 22.52 3.34
N VAL A 89 22.24 21.80 4.18
CA VAL A 89 23.14 20.73 3.73
C VAL A 89 22.36 19.63 3.03
N LEU A 90 21.23 19.22 3.60
CA LEU A 90 20.38 18.18 3.00
C LEU A 90 19.73 18.64 1.70
N VAL A 91 19.22 19.87 1.63
CA VAL A 91 18.68 20.46 0.39
C VAL A 91 19.75 20.45 -0.71
N ARG A 92 20.95 20.97 -0.42
CA ARG A 92 22.06 20.95 -1.38
C ARG A 92 22.43 19.55 -1.84
N ARG A 93 22.48 18.58 -0.92
CA ARG A 93 22.83 17.19 -1.22
C ARG A 93 21.80 16.50 -2.12
N ILE A 94 20.51 16.78 -1.93
CA ILE A 94 19.44 16.21 -2.73
C ILE A 94 19.36 16.85 -4.10
N LEU A 95 19.40 18.15 -4.18
CA LEU A 95 19.27 18.88 -5.43
C LEU A 95 20.59 18.89 -6.21
N ASN A 96 21.74 18.99 -5.54
CA ASN A 96 23.08 19.04 -6.16
C ASN A 96 23.16 20.03 -7.36
N GLY A 97 22.46 21.15 -7.25
CA GLY A 97 22.34 22.13 -8.33
C GLY A 97 21.36 21.77 -9.45
N ASP A 98 20.68 20.65 -9.36
CA ASP A 98 19.71 20.14 -10.33
C ASP A 98 18.32 19.98 -9.72
N THR A 99 17.34 20.68 -10.28
CA THR A 99 15.94 20.60 -9.86
C THR A 99 15.10 19.59 -10.65
N SER A 100 15.73 18.78 -11.51
CA SER A 100 15.03 17.79 -12.36
C SER A 100 14.26 16.72 -11.58
N SER A 101 14.64 16.47 -10.33
CA SER A 101 13.93 15.57 -9.42
C SER A 101 12.64 16.17 -8.87
N ILE A 102 12.48 17.49 -8.90
CA ILE A 102 11.29 18.18 -8.43
C ILE A 102 10.13 17.89 -9.38
N ARG A 103 8.99 17.57 -8.80
CA ARG A 103 7.75 17.31 -9.52
C ARG A 103 6.65 18.20 -8.95
N TYR A 104 6.31 19.26 -9.69
CA TYR A 104 5.14 20.06 -9.35
C TYR A 104 4.00 19.78 -10.32
N ASN A 105 2.81 20.07 -9.87
CA ASN A 105 1.56 19.87 -10.58
C ASN A 105 0.60 21.02 -10.17
N PRO A 106 -0.62 21.12 -10.72
CA PRO A 106 -1.54 22.20 -10.39
C PRO A 106 -1.82 22.42 -8.89
N TYR A 107 -1.60 21.42 -8.03
CA TYR A 107 -1.79 21.55 -6.59
C TYR A 107 -0.57 22.07 -5.83
N THR A 108 0.59 22.09 -6.45
CA THR A 108 1.88 22.49 -5.84
C THR A 108 2.60 23.57 -6.65
N GLU A 109 2.01 24.05 -7.75
CA GLU A 109 2.61 25.03 -8.66
C GLU A 109 2.84 26.38 -7.96
N ASP A 110 1.85 26.88 -7.24
CA ASP A 110 1.99 28.14 -6.48
C ASP A 110 3.12 28.08 -5.47
N MET A 111 3.26 26.95 -4.78
CA MET A 111 4.37 26.71 -3.84
C MET A 111 5.72 26.72 -4.56
N TRP A 112 5.81 26.07 -5.72
CA TRP A 112 7.02 26.05 -6.51
C TRP A 112 7.41 27.46 -7.01
N MET A 113 6.44 28.22 -7.51
CA MET A 113 6.66 29.59 -7.96
C MET A 113 7.07 30.52 -6.80
N ALA A 114 6.45 30.35 -5.63
CA ALA A 114 6.77 31.15 -4.45
C ALA A 114 8.20 30.94 -3.92
N CYS A 115 8.78 29.73 -4.08
CA CYS A 115 10.15 29.46 -3.62
C CYS A 115 11.24 29.96 -4.59
N ASN A 116 10.87 30.53 -5.73
CA ASN A 116 11.79 31.17 -6.71
C ASN A 116 13.03 30.31 -7.03
N ASN A 117 12.84 29.03 -7.33
CA ASN A 117 13.87 28.02 -7.58
C ASN A 117 14.86 27.76 -6.43
N ALA A 118 14.58 28.27 -5.23
CA ALA A 118 15.38 28.07 -4.03
C ALA A 118 14.54 27.40 -2.93
N PRO A 119 14.11 26.13 -3.11
CA PRO A 119 13.25 25.46 -2.15
C PRO A 119 13.99 25.19 -0.84
N SER A 120 13.33 25.49 0.28
CA SER A 120 13.75 25.00 1.60
C SER A 120 13.39 23.53 1.77
N ILE A 121 13.87 22.89 2.84
CA ILE A 121 13.55 21.51 3.17
C ILE A 121 12.03 21.28 3.28
N TRP A 122 11.28 22.28 3.74
CA TRP A 122 9.82 22.22 3.91
C TRP A 122 9.07 22.12 2.56
N HIS A 123 9.54 22.83 1.55
CA HIS A 123 8.99 22.72 0.20
C HIS A 123 9.24 21.33 -0.39
N LEU A 124 10.37 20.71 -0.05
CA LEU A 124 10.72 19.37 -0.57
C LEU A 124 9.76 18.28 -0.09
N TRP A 125 9.07 18.46 1.05
CA TRP A 125 8.08 17.49 1.50
C TRP A 125 6.94 17.32 0.49
N GLU A 126 6.55 18.36 -0.21
CA GLU A 126 5.45 18.33 -1.18
C GLU A 126 5.93 18.17 -2.63
N LEU A 127 7.16 18.60 -2.92
CA LEU A 127 7.68 18.65 -4.29
C LEU A 127 8.46 17.40 -4.70
N LEU A 128 8.93 16.60 -3.75
CA LEU A 128 9.70 15.40 -4.07
C LEU A 128 8.83 14.14 -4.17
N PRO A 129 9.12 13.23 -5.11
CA PRO A 129 8.51 11.90 -5.12
C PRO A 129 9.10 11.01 -4.02
N LEU A 130 8.39 9.93 -3.67
CA LEU A 130 8.80 8.97 -2.64
C LEU A 130 10.27 8.51 -2.78
N ASN A 131 10.76 8.33 -3.99
CA ASN A 131 12.16 7.97 -4.22
C ASN A 131 13.14 8.96 -3.60
N GLU A 132 12.87 10.24 -3.76
CA GLU A 132 13.72 11.30 -3.25
C GLU A 132 13.55 11.49 -1.74
N HIS A 133 12.36 11.23 -1.19
CA HIS A 133 12.18 11.17 0.27
C HIS A 133 12.99 10.05 0.90
N ILE A 134 13.06 8.87 0.28
CA ILE A 134 13.91 7.77 0.75
C ILE A 134 15.38 8.16 0.65
N ARG A 135 15.80 8.83 -0.44
CA ARG A 135 17.17 9.32 -0.61
C ARG A 135 17.51 10.38 0.45
N LEU A 136 16.58 11.27 0.75
CA LEU A 136 16.74 12.28 1.80
C LEU A 136 16.88 11.63 3.19
N TYR A 137 16.06 10.62 3.48
CA TYR A 137 16.14 9.83 4.71
C TYR A 137 17.49 9.13 4.85
N THR A 138 17.97 8.47 3.81
CA THR A 138 19.30 7.83 3.84
C THR A 138 20.42 8.86 3.96
N SER A 139 20.33 10.01 3.27
CA SER A 139 21.33 11.09 3.34
C SER A 139 21.43 11.72 4.73
N TYR A 140 20.33 11.78 5.49
CA TYR A 140 20.36 12.21 6.88
C TYR A 140 21.25 11.28 7.73
N PHE A 141 21.03 9.98 7.65
CA PHE A 141 21.80 9.00 8.41
C PHE A 141 23.26 8.91 7.96
N ASP A 142 23.51 8.97 6.63
CA ASP A 142 24.87 9.04 6.08
C ASP A 142 25.63 10.27 6.60
N TYR A 143 24.96 11.40 6.72
CA TYR A 143 25.56 12.61 7.29
C TYR A 143 25.92 12.44 8.77
N ARG A 144 25.15 11.62 9.48
CA ARG A 144 25.43 11.25 10.88
C ARG A 144 26.49 10.14 11.03
N GLY A 145 26.93 9.53 9.92
CA GLY A 145 27.79 8.35 9.95
C GLY A 145 27.07 7.07 10.43
N GLU A 146 25.76 7.03 10.28
CA GLU A 146 24.88 5.96 10.73
C GLU A 146 24.23 5.26 9.54
N THR A 147 23.77 4.02 9.74
CA THR A 147 22.98 3.30 8.73
C THR A 147 21.49 3.64 8.90
N ALA A 148 20.84 4.06 7.83
CA ALA A 148 19.41 4.38 7.83
C ALA A 148 18.57 3.11 8.13
N PRO A 149 17.81 3.08 9.22
CA PRO A 149 16.94 1.94 9.53
C PRO A 149 15.87 1.77 8.45
N PHE A 150 15.50 0.52 8.13
CA PHE A 150 14.45 0.21 7.16
C PHE A 150 14.67 0.73 5.72
N ALA A 151 15.81 1.32 5.37
CA ALA A 151 16.08 1.87 4.04
C ALA A 151 15.82 0.85 2.92
N HIS A 152 16.27 -0.39 3.11
CA HIS A 152 16.04 -1.47 2.15
C HIS A 152 14.54 -1.80 1.98
N LEU A 153 13.78 -1.85 3.07
CA LEU A 153 12.33 -2.11 3.04
C LEU A 153 11.57 -0.98 2.35
N LEU A 154 11.99 0.28 2.56
CA LEU A 154 11.41 1.44 1.88
C LEU A 154 11.61 1.37 0.35
N LEU A 155 12.76 0.85 -0.11
CA LEU A 155 12.98 0.63 -1.55
C LEU A 155 12.04 -0.45 -2.13
N ILE A 156 11.78 -1.52 -1.36
CA ILE A 156 10.78 -2.53 -1.74
C ILE A 156 9.38 -1.92 -1.78
N LEU A 157 9.01 -1.16 -0.75
CA LEU A 157 7.73 -0.45 -0.67
C LEU A 157 7.52 0.48 -1.88
N ARG A 158 8.56 1.24 -2.28
CA ARG A 158 8.52 2.10 -3.47
C ARG A 158 8.19 1.31 -4.73
N LYS A 159 8.85 0.16 -4.94
CA LYS A 159 8.59 -0.70 -6.10
C LYS A 159 7.16 -1.24 -6.09
N LEU A 160 6.67 -1.67 -4.93
CA LEU A 160 5.30 -2.11 -4.76
C LEU A 160 4.30 -0.98 -5.05
N ARG A 161 4.52 0.22 -4.48
CA ARG A 161 3.69 1.41 -4.73
C ARG A 161 3.60 1.73 -6.22
N ASN A 162 4.73 1.71 -6.94
CA ASN A 162 4.74 1.96 -8.37
C ASN A 162 3.97 0.88 -9.14
N ALA A 163 4.15 -0.40 -8.78
CA ALA A 163 3.42 -1.50 -9.41
C ALA A 163 1.90 -1.33 -9.26
N VAL A 164 1.40 -1.03 -8.06
CA VAL A 164 -0.04 -0.87 -7.83
C VAL A 164 -0.59 0.42 -8.46
N SER A 165 0.18 1.50 -8.50
CA SER A 165 -0.21 2.76 -9.16
C SER A 165 -0.34 2.59 -10.68
N HIS A 166 0.40 1.67 -11.29
CA HIS A 166 0.28 1.31 -12.69
C HIS A 166 -0.74 0.19 -12.95
N GLY A 167 -1.49 -0.25 -11.97
CA GLY A 167 -2.51 -1.29 -12.12
C GLY A 167 -1.95 -2.70 -12.39
N ASN A 168 -0.70 -2.96 -12.03
CA ASN A 168 -0.10 -4.28 -12.20
C ASN A 168 -0.78 -5.32 -11.31
N CYS A 169 -1.00 -6.53 -11.85
CA CYS A 169 -1.59 -7.64 -11.13
C CYS A 169 -0.56 -8.26 -10.17
N LEU A 170 -0.78 -8.09 -8.87
CA LEU A 170 0.11 -8.63 -7.83
C LEU A 170 0.01 -10.16 -7.71
N LEU A 171 -1.19 -10.71 -7.93
CA LEU A 171 -1.49 -12.13 -7.81
C LEU A 171 -1.46 -12.89 -9.15
N ALA A 172 -0.98 -12.27 -10.23
CA ALA A 172 -0.92 -12.92 -11.54
C ALA A 172 -0.05 -14.17 -11.58
N ASP A 173 1.01 -14.20 -10.77
CA ASP A 173 1.90 -15.34 -10.61
C ASP A 173 2.41 -15.37 -9.17
N VAL A 174 1.73 -16.13 -8.32
CA VAL A 174 2.10 -16.25 -6.90
C VAL A 174 3.36 -17.10 -6.68
N SER A 175 3.87 -17.79 -7.70
CA SER A 175 5.11 -18.55 -7.64
C SER A 175 6.34 -17.68 -7.88
N ARG A 176 6.16 -16.47 -8.40
CA ARG A 176 7.26 -15.58 -8.78
C ARG A 176 8.16 -15.29 -7.57
N PRO A 177 9.47 -15.56 -7.69
CA PRO A 177 10.40 -15.35 -6.58
C PRO A 177 10.60 -13.85 -6.30
N SER A 178 10.89 -13.51 -5.05
CA SER A 178 11.28 -12.16 -4.64
C SER A 178 12.55 -11.71 -5.38
N GLU A 179 12.77 -10.39 -5.45
CA GLU A 179 13.98 -9.89 -6.14
C GLU A 179 15.26 -10.34 -5.47
N GLN A 180 15.30 -10.34 -4.14
CA GLN A 180 16.46 -10.84 -3.38
C GLN A 180 16.73 -12.32 -3.69
N ARG A 181 15.67 -13.13 -3.76
CA ARG A 181 15.78 -14.55 -4.11
C ARG A 181 16.34 -14.74 -5.50
N ARG A 182 15.89 -13.96 -6.48
CA ARG A 182 16.39 -14.03 -7.87
C ARG A 182 17.84 -13.60 -8.00
N GLN A 183 18.22 -12.51 -7.31
CA GLN A 183 19.57 -11.94 -7.38
C GLN A 183 20.61 -12.79 -6.65
N SER A 184 20.17 -13.66 -5.75
CA SER A 184 21.10 -14.49 -4.95
C SER A 184 21.80 -15.57 -5.75
N GLU A 185 21.23 -16.03 -6.89
CA GLU A 185 21.79 -17.08 -7.76
C GLU A 185 22.45 -18.26 -6.98
N GLY A 186 21.78 -18.71 -5.92
CA GLY A 186 22.29 -19.76 -5.04
C GLY A 186 23.21 -19.30 -3.91
N LYS A 187 23.63 -18.03 -3.89
CA LYS A 187 24.38 -17.44 -2.76
C LYS A 187 23.45 -17.10 -1.59
N LYS A 188 24.03 -16.95 -0.41
CA LYS A 188 23.29 -16.48 0.77
C LYS A 188 22.80 -15.06 0.50
N TYR A 189 21.48 -14.89 0.39
CA TYR A 189 20.84 -13.60 0.17
C TYR A 189 20.39 -12.98 1.49
N ASP A 190 20.23 -11.66 1.49
CA ASP A 190 19.71 -10.93 2.64
C ASP A 190 18.28 -11.36 2.95
N LYS A 191 18.07 -11.78 4.19
CA LYS A 191 16.77 -12.21 4.72
C LYS A 191 16.16 -11.19 5.67
N GLU A 192 16.53 -9.92 5.56
CA GLU A 192 16.06 -8.87 6.45
C GLU A 192 14.52 -8.86 6.55
N VAL A 193 13.81 -8.80 5.42
CA VAL A 193 12.35 -8.85 5.39
C VAL A 193 11.83 -10.13 6.06
N THR A 194 12.43 -11.28 5.74
CA THR A 194 12.02 -12.57 6.30
C THR A 194 12.19 -12.61 7.81
N LEU A 195 13.31 -12.14 8.33
CA LEU A 195 13.57 -12.14 9.79
C LEU A 195 12.64 -11.16 10.52
N ALA A 196 12.42 -9.97 9.94
CA ALA A 196 11.51 -8.99 10.50
C ALA A 196 10.05 -9.49 10.47
N ALA A 197 9.60 -10.11 9.38
CA ALA A 197 8.27 -10.69 9.25
C ALA A 197 8.04 -11.85 10.24
N LEU A 198 9.04 -12.72 10.43
CA LEU A 198 8.97 -13.79 11.44
C LEU A 198 8.82 -13.22 12.86
N ARG A 199 9.56 -12.16 13.19
CA ARG A 199 9.42 -11.45 14.48
C ARG A 199 8.03 -10.83 14.64
N MET A 200 7.55 -10.12 13.61
CA MET A 200 6.20 -9.54 13.59
C MET A 200 5.13 -10.60 13.83
N CYS A 201 5.29 -11.79 13.22
CA CYS A 201 4.37 -12.92 13.39
C CYS A 201 4.61 -13.75 14.67
N GLU A 202 5.56 -13.36 15.53
CA GLU A 202 5.95 -14.09 16.76
C GLU A 202 6.39 -15.54 16.50
N VAL A 203 6.93 -15.80 15.33
CA VAL A 203 7.50 -17.09 14.95
C VAL A 203 8.97 -17.12 15.36
N SER A 204 9.30 -17.96 16.36
CA SER A 204 10.67 -18.07 16.84
C SER A 204 11.65 -18.45 15.71
N PRO A 205 12.70 -17.63 15.45
CA PRO A 205 13.71 -17.96 14.44
C PRO A 205 14.52 -19.22 14.78
N ARG A 206 14.60 -19.57 16.08
CA ARG A 206 15.40 -20.69 16.60
C ARG A 206 14.64 -22.01 16.62
N ARG A 207 13.31 -22.00 16.63
CA ARG A 207 12.48 -23.24 16.64
C ARG A 207 12.28 -23.77 15.21
N HIS A 208 12.61 -25.05 15.00
CA HIS A 208 12.20 -25.76 13.81
C HIS A 208 10.72 -26.16 13.96
N SER A 209 9.85 -25.47 13.24
CA SER A 209 8.42 -25.79 13.21
C SER A 209 7.90 -25.71 11.77
N GLY A 210 6.94 -26.55 11.43
CA GLY A 210 6.28 -26.52 10.11
C GLY A 210 5.72 -25.13 9.78
N LYS A 211 5.22 -24.41 10.80
CA LYS A 211 4.71 -23.03 10.65
C LYS A 211 5.81 -22.04 10.20
N LYS A 212 7.04 -22.18 10.73
CA LYS A 212 8.18 -21.37 10.32
C LYS A 212 8.61 -21.69 8.90
N LYS A 213 8.72 -22.98 8.57
CA LYS A 213 9.10 -23.43 7.22
C LYS A 213 8.14 -22.87 6.18
N ALA A 214 6.82 -23.06 6.38
CA ALA A 214 5.79 -22.58 5.47
C ALA A 214 5.81 -21.06 5.27
N LEU A 215 6.02 -20.26 6.34
CA LEU A 215 6.11 -18.81 6.22
C LEU A 215 7.39 -18.37 5.52
N ASN A 216 8.54 -19.00 5.80
CA ASN A 216 9.80 -18.73 5.10
C ASN A 216 9.68 -18.97 3.59
N GLU A 217 9.14 -20.13 3.20
CA GLU A 217 8.94 -20.49 1.79
C GLU A 217 7.98 -19.51 1.09
N ALA A 218 6.95 -19.05 1.81
CA ALA A 218 6.03 -18.06 1.27
C ALA A 218 6.70 -16.69 1.11
N LEU A 219 7.55 -16.27 2.05
CA LEU A 219 8.29 -15.00 1.98
C LEU A 219 9.36 -14.97 0.88
N ASP A 220 9.74 -16.12 0.32
CA ASP A 220 10.58 -16.18 -0.88
C ASP A 220 9.79 -15.77 -2.15
N ARG A 221 8.45 -15.64 -2.09
CA ARG A 221 7.59 -15.21 -3.20
C ARG A 221 7.44 -13.70 -3.22
N LEU A 222 7.45 -13.12 -4.42
CA LEU A 222 7.47 -11.66 -4.63
C LEU A 222 6.31 -10.94 -3.92
N VAL A 223 5.08 -11.39 -4.11
CA VAL A 223 3.90 -10.74 -3.53
C VAL A 223 3.91 -10.78 -2.00
N VAL A 224 4.28 -11.92 -1.41
CA VAL A 224 4.32 -12.08 0.06
C VAL A 224 5.45 -11.25 0.66
N ASN A 225 6.63 -11.25 0.02
CA ASN A 225 7.78 -10.46 0.46
C ASN A 225 7.49 -8.95 0.43
N ASN A 226 6.95 -8.47 -0.69
CA ASN A 226 6.66 -7.05 -0.86
C ASN A 226 5.52 -6.58 0.07
N PHE A 227 4.50 -7.41 0.28
CA PHE A 227 3.43 -7.13 1.23
C PHE A 227 3.96 -7.10 2.68
N ALA A 228 4.83 -8.05 3.05
CA ALA A 228 5.49 -8.05 4.36
C ALA A 228 6.32 -6.77 4.57
N ALA A 229 7.11 -6.35 3.58
CA ALA A 229 7.87 -5.11 3.65
C ALA A 229 6.98 -3.87 3.83
N ALA A 230 5.82 -3.81 3.13
CA ALA A 230 4.87 -2.72 3.27
C ALA A 230 4.25 -2.66 4.68
N LEU A 231 3.84 -3.81 5.23
CA LEU A 231 3.33 -3.89 6.61
C LEU A 231 4.37 -3.47 7.64
N LEU A 232 5.62 -3.92 7.48
CA LEU A 232 6.73 -3.59 8.37
C LEU A 232 7.07 -2.10 8.33
N CYS A 233 7.14 -1.49 7.14
CA CYS A 233 7.36 -0.06 7.00
C CYS A 233 6.23 0.74 7.65
N HIS A 234 4.97 0.39 7.38
CA HIS A 234 3.85 1.09 7.99
C HIS A 234 3.86 0.97 9.52
N LEU A 235 4.13 -0.22 10.06
CA LEU A 235 4.21 -0.45 11.50
C LEU A 235 5.33 0.38 12.15
N GLU A 236 6.48 0.53 11.48
CA GLU A 236 7.61 1.31 11.97
C GLU A 236 7.29 2.80 11.98
N PHE A 237 6.84 3.34 10.84
CA PHE A 237 6.75 4.79 10.66
C PHE A 237 5.44 5.39 11.16
N ALA A 238 4.30 4.68 11.11
CA ALA A 238 3.00 5.24 11.47
C ALA A 238 2.84 5.41 12.98
N ASP A 239 3.00 6.64 13.47
CA ASP A 239 2.85 7.02 14.88
C ASP A 239 1.50 7.72 15.15
N SER A 240 0.43 7.27 14.50
CA SER A 240 -0.93 7.79 14.66
C SER A 240 -1.90 6.69 15.04
N HIS A 241 -2.64 6.91 16.13
CA HIS A 241 -3.70 6.00 16.58
C HIS A 241 -4.73 5.74 15.46
N LYS A 242 -5.17 6.79 14.79
CA LYS A 242 -6.17 6.72 13.72
C LYS A 242 -5.64 5.93 12.50
N ALA A 243 -4.40 6.21 12.08
CA ALA A 243 -3.79 5.52 10.92
C ALA A 243 -3.64 4.01 11.17
N LEU A 244 -3.15 3.62 12.35
CA LEU A 244 -3.02 2.21 12.72
C LEU A 244 -4.38 1.50 12.81
N SER A 245 -5.38 2.14 13.45
CA SER A 245 -6.71 1.56 13.62
C SER A 245 -7.46 1.37 12.29
N HIS A 246 -7.38 2.35 11.38
CA HIS A 246 -7.98 2.23 10.05
C HIS A 246 -7.31 1.11 9.24
N MET A 247 -5.97 1.06 9.24
CA MET A 247 -5.25 0.01 8.53
C MET A 247 -5.58 -1.39 9.07
N MET A 248 -5.68 -1.55 10.40
CA MET A 248 -6.12 -2.83 10.99
C MET A 248 -7.52 -3.23 10.53
N SER A 249 -8.45 -2.27 10.45
CA SER A 249 -9.81 -2.52 9.98
C SER A 249 -9.82 -2.99 8.52
N ASP A 250 -9.09 -2.30 7.64
CA ASP A 250 -8.98 -2.67 6.22
C ASP A 250 -8.37 -4.05 6.03
N LEU A 251 -7.31 -4.35 6.76
CA LEU A 251 -6.64 -5.65 6.73
C LEU A 251 -7.53 -6.78 7.26
N LYS A 252 -8.31 -6.55 8.32
CA LYS A 252 -9.27 -7.54 8.86
C LYS A 252 -10.37 -7.83 7.82
N ARG A 253 -10.97 -6.80 7.21
CA ARG A 253 -11.98 -6.96 6.14
C ARG A 253 -11.43 -7.74 4.94
N PHE A 254 -10.19 -7.47 4.55
CA PHE A 254 -9.53 -8.21 3.47
C PHE A 254 -9.30 -9.69 3.84
N SER A 255 -8.87 -9.97 5.05
CA SER A 255 -8.70 -11.35 5.54
C SER A 255 -10.04 -12.12 5.58
N GLU A 256 -11.12 -11.46 6.01
CA GLU A 256 -12.47 -12.03 6.00
C GLU A 256 -12.96 -12.33 4.58
N ARG A 257 -12.66 -11.44 3.60
CA ARG A 257 -12.97 -11.71 2.21
C ARG A 257 -12.25 -12.95 1.69
N ILE A 258 -10.95 -13.11 1.99
CA ILE A 258 -10.21 -14.32 1.63
C ILE A 258 -10.91 -15.56 2.15
N GLU A 259 -11.31 -15.59 3.42
CA GLU A 259 -11.99 -16.77 4.02
C GLU A 259 -13.33 -17.07 3.37
N ARG A 260 -14.16 -16.04 3.16
CA ARG A 260 -15.49 -16.18 2.57
C ARG A 260 -15.46 -16.78 1.18
N HIS A 261 -14.48 -16.36 0.37
CA HIS A 261 -14.38 -16.74 -1.04
C HIS A 261 -13.28 -17.76 -1.32
N ARG A 262 -12.70 -18.35 -0.26
CA ARG A 262 -11.59 -19.31 -0.37
C ARG A 262 -11.84 -20.43 -1.39
N PRO A 263 -13.03 -21.05 -1.49
CA PRO A 263 -13.29 -22.08 -2.49
C PRO A 263 -13.12 -21.61 -3.94
N LEU A 264 -13.33 -20.30 -4.19
CA LEU A 264 -13.26 -19.69 -5.53
C LEU A 264 -11.83 -19.34 -5.97
N PHE A 265 -10.79 -19.63 -5.17
CA PHE A 265 -9.40 -19.32 -5.55
C PHE A 265 -8.64 -20.53 -6.09
N PHE A 266 -9.11 -21.75 -5.80
CA PHE A 266 -8.32 -22.96 -5.98
C PHE A 266 -8.80 -23.86 -7.11
N GLY A 267 -9.94 -23.56 -7.71
CA GLY A 267 -10.64 -24.46 -8.61
C GLY A 267 -11.37 -25.59 -7.85
N ASP A 268 -11.49 -26.76 -8.47
CA ASP A 268 -12.12 -27.91 -7.80
C ASP A 268 -11.29 -28.30 -6.58
N LEU A 269 -11.91 -28.19 -5.38
CA LEU A 269 -11.27 -28.52 -4.10
C LEU A 269 -10.93 -30.02 -3.98
N HIS A 270 -11.55 -30.88 -4.80
CA HIS A 270 -11.26 -32.30 -4.83
C HIS A 270 -10.01 -32.64 -5.65
N VAL A 271 -9.53 -31.70 -6.46
CA VAL A 271 -8.31 -31.86 -7.29
C VAL A 271 -7.19 -31.00 -6.69
N GLU A 272 -6.47 -31.56 -5.72
CA GLU A 272 -5.26 -30.93 -5.19
C GLU A 272 -4.13 -30.98 -6.19
N THR A 273 -3.84 -29.86 -6.84
CA THR A 273 -2.68 -29.71 -7.69
C THR A 273 -1.60 -28.88 -6.97
N PRO A 274 -0.30 -29.06 -7.30
CA PRO A 274 0.77 -28.25 -6.68
C PRO A 274 0.59 -26.74 -6.85
N ARG A 275 -0.01 -26.29 -7.96
CA ARG A 275 -0.25 -24.85 -8.19
C ARG A 275 -1.42 -24.33 -7.38
N ASN A 276 -2.51 -25.08 -7.27
CA ASN A 276 -3.64 -24.69 -6.43
C ASN A 276 -3.21 -24.58 -4.97
N GLN A 277 -2.35 -25.50 -4.50
CA GLN A 277 -1.73 -25.42 -3.18
C GLN A 277 -0.87 -24.18 -2.99
N LEU A 278 -0.19 -23.69 -4.06
CA LEU A 278 0.59 -22.46 -4.01
C LEU A 278 -0.28 -21.22 -3.77
N VAL A 279 -1.44 -21.11 -4.44
CA VAL A 279 -2.40 -20.03 -4.18
C VAL A 279 -2.85 -20.06 -2.72
N ASN A 280 -3.28 -21.22 -2.25
CA ASN A 280 -3.72 -21.41 -0.86
C ASN A 280 -2.62 -21.03 0.14
N SER A 281 -1.41 -21.55 -0.04
CA SER A 281 -0.28 -21.24 0.87
C SER A 281 0.11 -19.77 0.84
N THR A 282 -0.04 -19.09 -0.31
CA THR A 282 0.21 -17.65 -0.44
C THR A 282 -0.83 -16.85 0.36
N LEU A 283 -2.12 -17.15 0.19
CA LEU A 283 -3.20 -16.49 0.93
C LEU A 283 -3.09 -16.74 2.44
N ASN A 284 -2.75 -17.97 2.85
CA ASN A 284 -2.48 -18.30 4.26
C ASN A 284 -1.31 -17.49 4.84
N ALA A 285 -0.26 -17.29 4.06
CA ALA A 285 0.88 -16.46 4.48
C ALA A 285 0.49 -14.99 4.63
N ILE A 286 -0.27 -14.44 3.66
CA ILE A 286 -0.82 -13.07 3.72
C ILE A 286 -1.66 -12.88 4.98
N GLN A 287 -2.58 -13.78 5.28
CA GLN A 287 -3.43 -13.71 6.49
C GLN A 287 -2.61 -13.81 7.78
N ARG A 288 -1.55 -14.60 7.78
CA ARG A 288 -0.64 -14.69 8.92
C ARG A 288 0.13 -13.38 9.13
N LEU A 289 0.58 -12.74 8.05
CA LEU A 289 1.21 -11.42 8.10
C LEU A 289 0.25 -10.35 8.64
N ILE A 290 -1.01 -10.35 8.17
CA ILE A 290 -2.07 -9.47 8.67
C ILE A 290 -2.27 -9.66 10.17
N SER A 291 -2.42 -10.91 10.62
CA SER A 291 -2.59 -11.21 12.04
C SER A 291 -1.39 -10.78 12.89
N GLY A 292 -0.18 -10.94 12.35
CA GLY A 292 1.06 -10.46 12.97
C GLY A 292 1.08 -8.94 13.10
N TYR A 293 0.78 -8.25 12.00
CA TYR A 293 0.68 -6.79 11.97
C TYR A 293 -0.34 -6.26 12.98
N CYS A 294 -1.56 -6.81 13.01
CA CYS A 294 -2.62 -6.36 13.93
C CYS A 294 -2.17 -6.47 15.40
N ARG A 295 -1.57 -7.60 15.80
CA ARG A 295 -1.04 -7.74 17.17
C ARG A 295 0.01 -6.70 17.52
N GLN A 296 0.96 -6.42 16.61
CA GLN A 296 2.00 -5.42 16.86
C GLN A 296 1.44 -3.99 16.86
N ALA A 297 0.48 -3.72 15.97
CA ALA A 297 -0.23 -2.43 15.92
C ALA A 297 -1.02 -2.18 17.22
N GLU A 298 -1.75 -3.18 17.73
CA GLU A 298 -2.44 -3.11 19.02
C GLU A 298 -1.48 -2.78 20.16
N ARG A 299 -0.31 -3.43 20.23
CA ARG A 299 0.73 -3.11 21.21
C ARG A 299 1.31 -1.69 21.03
N LYS A 300 1.43 -1.22 19.80
CA LYS A 300 1.87 0.15 19.51
C LYS A 300 0.82 1.16 19.96
N LEU A 301 -0.45 0.90 19.69
CA LEU A 301 -1.57 1.73 20.11
C LEU A 301 -1.64 1.96 21.63
N THR A 302 -1.33 0.95 22.45
CA THR A 302 -1.29 1.13 23.91
C THR A 302 -0.22 2.09 24.39
N LYS A 303 0.76 2.42 23.56
CA LYS A 303 1.87 3.35 23.88
C LYS A 303 1.66 4.74 23.31
N LEU A 304 0.74 4.90 22.36
CA LEU A 304 0.43 6.18 21.73
C LEU A 304 -0.63 6.90 22.55
N THR A 305 -0.37 8.16 22.89
CA THR A 305 -1.36 9.01 23.55
C THR A 305 -2.41 9.44 22.51
N PRO A 306 -3.71 9.16 22.71
CA PRO A 306 -4.75 9.68 21.83
C PRO A 306 -4.74 11.20 21.85
N ILE A 307 -4.83 11.83 20.67
CA ILE A 307 -5.04 13.29 20.58
C ILE A 307 -6.53 13.53 20.80
N ASP A 308 -6.86 14.19 21.90
CA ASP A 308 -8.22 14.58 22.21
C ASP A 308 -8.55 15.91 21.51
N TYR A 309 -9.41 15.86 20.50
CA TYR A 309 -9.89 17.03 19.77
C TYR A 309 -11.10 17.69 20.42
N SER A 310 -11.68 17.13 21.49
CA SER A 310 -12.88 17.67 22.15
C SER A 310 -12.61 19.02 22.80
N VAL A 311 -11.41 19.27 23.28
CA VAL A 311 -11.00 20.55 23.88
C VAL A 311 -10.95 21.70 22.86
N ALA A 312 -10.73 21.40 21.58
CA ALA A 312 -10.72 22.43 20.52
C ALA A 312 -12.13 22.90 20.16
N ALA A 313 -13.11 22.02 20.18
CA ALA A 313 -14.52 22.34 19.91
C ALA A 313 -15.12 23.25 20.99
N THR A 314 -14.77 23.03 22.25
CA THR A 314 -15.26 23.88 23.37
C THR A 314 -14.64 25.27 23.41
N ARG A 315 -13.43 25.47 22.88
CA ARG A 315 -12.80 26.80 22.78
C ARG A 315 -13.39 27.66 21.64
N SER A 316 -13.88 27.05 20.58
CA SER A 316 -14.55 27.74 19.47
C SER A 316 -15.90 28.33 19.93
N THR A 317 -16.69 27.56 20.67
CA THR A 317 -18.03 28.03 21.17
C THR A 317 -17.93 29.13 22.24
N HIS A 318 -16.80 29.26 22.94
CA HIS A 318 -16.60 30.33 23.93
C HIS A 318 -16.07 31.65 23.33
N ARG A 319 -15.52 31.61 22.10
CA ARG A 319 -15.06 32.84 21.43
C ARG A 319 -16.18 33.60 20.75
N ASP A 320 -17.25 32.91 20.34
CA ASP A 320 -18.44 33.56 19.71
C ASP A 320 -19.39 34.17 20.71
N SER A 321 -19.24 33.90 22.01
CA SER A 321 -20.10 34.53 23.07
C SER A 321 -19.58 35.86 23.61
N LEU A 322 -18.38 36.32 23.15
CA LEU A 322 -17.77 37.58 23.64
C LEU A 322 -17.74 38.72 22.60
N THR A 323 -18.30 38.54 21.40
CA THR A 323 -18.42 39.60 20.39
C THR A 323 -19.88 39.88 20.04
N GLY A 324 -20.69 40.13 21.06
CA GLY A 324 -22.02 40.68 20.89
C GLY A 324 -22.01 42.19 21.10
N ARG A 325 -21.80 42.97 20.05
CA ARG A 325 -22.31 44.34 19.89
C ARG A 325 -22.44 44.70 18.42
N ASP A 326 -23.72 44.87 18.07
CA ASP A 326 -24.28 45.73 17.01
C ASP A 326 -23.49 45.97 15.70
N THR A 327 -24.01 45.47 14.60
CA THR A 327 -24.54 46.34 13.52
C THR A 327 -25.39 45.54 12.52
N ASP A 328 -26.46 46.18 12.09
CA ASP A 328 -27.54 45.79 11.18
C ASP A 328 -27.15 45.27 9.79
N ARG A 329 -28.03 44.36 9.31
CA ARG A 329 -28.53 44.18 7.93
C ARG A 329 -27.55 43.85 6.81
N ALA A 330 -27.62 42.63 6.32
CA ALA A 330 -28.08 42.35 4.96
C ALA A 330 -28.33 40.86 4.74
N ASN A 331 -29.52 40.54 4.27
CA ASN A 331 -29.99 39.25 3.73
C ASN A 331 -29.04 38.66 2.71
N LEU A 332 -28.73 37.36 2.83
CA LEU A 332 -28.56 36.44 1.70
C LEU A 332 -28.77 34.98 2.15
N GLY A 333 -29.57 34.31 1.36
CA GLY A 333 -30.27 33.08 1.63
C GLY A 333 -29.42 31.84 2.01
N GLY A 334 -30.14 30.95 2.67
CA GLY A 334 -29.65 29.69 3.19
C GLY A 334 -29.21 28.67 2.12
N LEU A 335 -28.29 27.87 2.55
CA LEU A 335 -28.11 26.50 2.08
C LEU A 335 -27.63 25.67 3.29
N ASP A 336 -28.61 25.07 3.95
CA ASP A 336 -28.40 23.97 4.89
C ASP A 336 -27.86 22.76 4.12
N ALA A 337 -26.63 22.38 4.37
CA ALA A 337 -26.11 21.08 3.99
C ALA A 337 -25.68 20.32 5.25
N ARG A 338 -26.57 19.44 5.71
CA ARG A 338 -26.21 18.39 6.67
C ARG A 338 -25.29 17.39 5.98
N PRO A 339 -24.24 16.88 6.65
CA PRO A 339 -23.49 15.75 6.11
C PRO A 339 -24.31 14.47 6.30
N GLU A 340 -24.86 13.96 5.22
CA GLU A 340 -25.43 12.62 5.19
C GLU A 340 -24.34 11.56 5.30
N ALA A 341 -24.64 10.55 6.11
CA ALA A 341 -23.84 9.35 6.27
C ALA A 341 -23.68 8.64 4.92
N ILE A 342 -22.44 8.39 4.53
CA ILE A 342 -22.12 7.56 3.36
C ILE A 342 -22.44 6.12 3.74
N THR A 343 -23.62 5.66 3.34
CA THR A 343 -23.98 4.26 3.32
C THR A 343 -23.27 3.58 2.15
N ASP A 344 -22.75 2.38 2.39
CA ASP A 344 -22.15 1.49 1.42
C ASP A 344 -23.11 1.24 0.23
N ALA A 345 -22.93 1.99 -0.84
CA ALA A 345 -23.50 1.66 -2.13
C ALA A 345 -22.35 1.18 -3.03
N GLU A 346 -22.49 -0.03 -3.53
CA GLU A 346 -21.68 -0.59 -4.60
C GLU A 346 -21.71 0.37 -5.78
N ALA A 347 -20.62 1.10 -6.01
CA ALA A 347 -20.53 2.03 -7.14
C ALA A 347 -20.41 1.22 -8.44
N GLU A 348 -21.51 1.01 -9.11
CA GLU A 348 -21.55 0.68 -10.54
C GLU A 348 -20.99 1.87 -11.33
N PHE A 349 -19.77 1.71 -11.81
CA PHE A 349 -19.14 2.67 -12.71
C PHE A 349 -19.71 2.47 -14.12
N SER A 350 -20.63 3.34 -14.54
CA SER A 350 -21.16 3.39 -15.90
C SER A 350 -20.42 4.47 -16.71
N PRO A 351 -19.72 4.13 -17.78
CA PRO A 351 -19.18 5.14 -18.69
C PRO A 351 -20.21 5.48 -19.75
N ARG A 352 -20.86 6.65 -19.66
CA ARG A 352 -21.47 7.31 -20.81
C ARG A 352 -20.46 8.28 -21.40
N GLY A 353 -20.16 8.12 -22.68
CA GLY A 353 -19.39 9.10 -23.42
C GLY A 353 -18.92 8.54 -24.77
N GLY A 354 -19.74 8.67 -25.81
CA GLY A 354 -19.40 8.31 -27.19
C GLY A 354 -18.31 9.25 -27.73
N CYS A 355 -17.36 8.69 -28.45
CA CYS A 355 -16.50 9.43 -29.36
C CYS A 355 -16.90 9.15 -30.80
N HIS A 356 -17.28 10.21 -31.50
CA HIS A 356 -17.46 10.26 -32.93
C HIS A 356 -16.17 9.89 -33.67
N ALA A 357 -16.26 9.00 -34.59
CA ALA A 357 -15.27 8.75 -35.62
C ALA A 357 -15.27 9.93 -36.62
N GLY A 358 -14.10 10.52 -36.86
CA GLY A 358 -13.81 11.41 -37.96
C GLY A 358 -12.57 10.89 -38.67
N GLY A 359 -12.75 10.45 -39.92
CA GLY A 359 -11.67 9.93 -40.75
C GLY A 359 -10.76 11.03 -41.31
N HIS A 360 -9.53 10.66 -41.48
CA HIS A 360 -8.71 10.76 -42.71
C HIS A 360 -7.43 9.95 -42.45
#